data_799d498ee15fb518dba6047db1b3e4d6
#
_entry.id   799d498ee15fb518dba6047db1b3e4d6
#
_cell.length_a   1.000
_cell.length_b   1.000
_cell.length_c   1.000
_cell.angle_alpha   90.00
_cell.angle_beta   90.00
_cell.angle_gamma   90.00
#
_symmetry.space_group_name_H-M   'P 1'
#
loop_
_entity.id
_entity.type
_entity.pdbx_description
1 polymer ?
#
loop_
_entity_poly.entity_id
_entity_poly.type
_entity_poly.pdbx_seq_one_letter_code
_entity_poly.pdbx_strand_id
1 'polypeptide(L)'
;MTYEEDGRVYGHPALWGSCHRGFMGGAFEQCVTPPKSKTDYAQFHLGHIITQEGDRVAIGKITFDTDHAPLTSDVVAASRHYDNTGSVGAYVRATNGKHGPWFSGVLKPDLAPEALVALRANPLSGDWRSLNGNLELVAALAVPVPGFPIPQLALSAALEGGVQSLILPGYCDCEEEPVVAAASKSYLRKKKTLMGRFK
;
A
#
# COMPACT_ATOMS: atom_id res chain seq x y z
N MET A 1 -1.48 -0.85 4.01
CA MET A 1 -1.80 0.45 4.67
C MET A 1 -3.17 0.36 5.28
N THR A 2 -3.37 0.97 6.44
CA THR A 2 -4.67 1.14 7.11
C THR A 2 -5.13 2.58 6.94
N TYR A 3 -6.41 2.75 6.62
CA TYR A 3 -7.07 4.03 6.44
C TYR A 3 -8.31 4.05 7.34
N GLU A 4 -8.20 4.74 8.46
CA GLU A 4 -9.27 4.83 9.46
C GLU A 4 -10.37 5.81 9.03
N GLU A 5 -11.56 5.70 9.63
CA GLU A 5 -12.70 6.59 9.35
C GLU A 5 -12.44 8.03 9.79
N ASP A 6 -11.64 8.21 10.85
CA ASP A 6 -11.23 9.53 11.35
C ASP A 6 -10.12 10.19 10.52
N GLY A 7 -9.74 9.57 9.39
CA GLY A 7 -8.74 10.07 8.47
C GLY A 7 -7.30 9.69 8.80
N ARG A 8 -7.03 8.95 9.88
CA ARG A 8 -5.68 8.45 10.16
C ARG A 8 -5.22 7.45 9.11
N VAL A 9 -3.95 7.54 8.73
CA VAL A 9 -3.29 6.64 7.76
C VAL A 9 -2.02 6.10 8.37
N TYR A 10 -1.84 4.77 8.37
CA TYR A 10 -0.61 4.17 8.86
C TYR A 10 -0.35 2.78 8.26
N GLY A 11 0.90 2.33 8.32
CA GLY A 11 1.29 0.99 7.91
C GLY A 11 2.66 0.94 7.22
N HIS A 12 2.98 -0.24 6.71
CA HIS A 12 4.22 -0.48 5.98
C HIS A 12 3.97 -0.45 4.47
N PRO A 13 4.68 0.38 3.67
CA PRO A 13 4.66 0.31 2.21
C PRO A 13 5.47 -0.87 1.67
N ALA A 14 6.40 -1.41 2.47
CA ALA A 14 7.24 -2.56 2.14
C ALA A 14 7.72 -3.25 3.42
N LEU A 15 8.19 -4.50 3.34
CA LEU A 15 8.80 -5.22 4.46
C LEU A 15 10.28 -5.45 4.20
N TRP A 16 11.15 -5.35 5.25
CA TRP A 16 12.61 -5.46 5.09
C TRP A 16 13.08 -6.73 4.39
N GLY A 17 12.36 -7.84 4.55
CA GLY A 17 12.72 -9.12 3.95
C GLY A 17 12.05 -9.42 2.60
N SER A 18 11.26 -8.50 2.03
CA SER A 18 10.59 -8.72 0.74
C SER A 18 11.52 -8.38 -0.42
N CYS A 19 11.50 -9.22 -1.47
CA CYS A 19 12.24 -8.97 -2.70
C CYS A 19 11.41 -8.14 -3.67
N HIS A 20 12.07 -7.22 -4.37
CA HIS A 20 11.43 -6.40 -5.39
C HIS A 20 11.02 -7.24 -6.60
N ARG A 21 9.76 -7.20 -6.98
CA ARG A 21 9.17 -8.00 -8.05
C ARG A 21 9.87 -7.83 -9.41
N GLY A 22 10.26 -6.62 -9.76
CA GLY A 22 10.89 -6.32 -11.06
C GLY A 22 12.30 -6.88 -11.24
N PHE A 23 12.93 -7.42 -10.17
CA PHE A 23 14.26 -8.04 -10.20
C PHE A 23 14.21 -9.54 -9.96
N MET A 24 13.01 -10.13 -9.85
CA MET A 24 12.80 -11.57 -9.74
C MET A 24 12.45 -12.17 -11.10
N GLY A 25 13.04 -13.32 -11.44
CA GLY A 25 12.66 -14.11 -12.61
C GLY A 25 13.43 -13.82 -13.91
N GLY A 26 14.60 -13.21 -13.86
CA GLY A 26 15.49 -13.01 -15.01
C GLY A 26 16.72 -13.93 -14.96
N ALA A 27 17.58 -13.83 -16.00
CA ALA A 27 18.87 -14.54 -16.04
C ALA A 27 19.83 -14.18 -14.87
N PHE A 28 19.52 -13.09 -14.16
CA PHE A 28 20.19 -12.63 -12.94
C PHE A 28 19.14 -12.38 -11.88
N GLU A 29 18.63 -13.48 -11.29
CA GLU A 29 17.69 -13.40 -10.19
C GLU A 29 18.38 -12.80 -8.96
N GLN A 30 18.04 -11.55 -8.66
CA GLN A 30 18.56 -10.82 -7.50
C GLN A 30 17.42 -10.38 -6.59
N CYS A 31 17.47 -10.79 -5.32
CA CYS A 31 16.57 -10.25 -4.31
C CYS A 31 17.06 -8.87 -3.87
N VAL A 32 16.45 -7.83 -4.44
CA VAL A 32 16.63 -6.46 -3.99
C VAL A 32 15.59 -6.17 -2.92
N THR A 33 16.03 -5.85 -1.72
CA THR A 33 15.16 -5.56 -0.57
C THR A 33 14.97 -4.05 -0.38
N PRO A 34 13.90 -3.61 0.31
CA PRO A 34 13.68 -2.19 0.61
C PRO A 34 14.88 -1.60 1.36
N PRO A 35 15.42 -0.47 0.93
CA PRO A 35 16.56 0.15 1.62
C PRO A 35 16.10 0.88 2.90
N LYS A 36 16.95 0.85 3.93
CA LYS A 36 16.78 1.71 5.09
C LYS A 36 17.27 3.11 4.78
N SER A 37 16.46 4.11 5.09
CA SER A 37 16.91 5.50 4.98
C SER A 37 18.04 5.79 5.97
N LYS A 38 19.05 6.51 5.49
CA LYS A 38 20.16 7.04 6.29
C LYS A 38 20.01 8.55 6.55
N THR A 39 19.00 9.19 5.95
CA THR A 39 18.74 10.62 6.02
C THR A 39 17.44 10.95 6.74
N ASP A 40 16.86 9.99 7.49
CA ASP A 40 15.51 10.11 8.10
C ASP A 40 14.45 10.53 7.07
N TYR A 41 14.55 9.95 5.87
CA TYR A 41 13.62 10.22 4.76
C TYR A 41 13.59 11.70 4.32
N ALA A 42 14.70 12.42 4.44
CA ALA A 42 14.77 13.85 4.11
C ALA A 42 14.36 14.15 2.66
N GLN A 43 14.59 13.23 1.72
CA GLN A 43 14.20 13.39 0.31
C GLN A 43 12.69 13.17 0.09
N PHE A 44 12.01 12.53 1.01
CA PHE A 44 10.57 12.31 1.00
C PHE A 44 9.82 13.37 1.82
N HIS A 45 10.39 13.82 2.95
CA HIS A 45 9.80 14.81 3.85
C HIS A 45 9.98 16.25 3.36
N LEU A 46 9.52 16.55 2.15
CA LEU A 46 9.70 17.87 1.54
C LEU A 46 8.64 18.91 1.97
N GLY A 47 7.57 18.46 2.62
CA GLY A 47 6.51 19.31 3.17
C GLY A 47 6.49 19.31 4.69
N HIS A 48 5.56 20.06 5.26
CA HIS A 48 5.25 20.01 6.69
C HIS A 48 3.77 20.30 6.94
N ILE A 49 3.28 19.80 8.07
CA ILE A 49 1.98 20.16 8.63
C ILE A 49 2.20 20.76 10.02
N ILE A 50 1.22 21.55 10.47
CA ILE A 50 1.16 22.06 11.85
C ILE A 50 0.10 21.26 12.60
N THR A 51 0.47 20.66 13.74
CA THR A 51 -0.47 19.94 14.61
C THR A 51 -1.37 20.91 15.37
N GLN A 52 -2.40 20.41 16.04
CA GLN A 52 -3.25 21.24 16.90
C GLN A 52 -2.48 21.87 18.05
N GLU A 53 -1.41 21.22 18.53
CA GLU A 53 -0.52 21.70 19.57
C GLU A 53 0.47 22.76 19.06
N GLY A 54 0.49 23.01 17.74
CA GLY A 54 1.37 23.97 17.09
C GLY A 54 2.71 23.40 16.64
N ASP A 55 2.95 22.10 16.76
CA ASP A 55 4.18 21.46 16.35
C ASP A 55 4.29 21.36 14.83
N ARG A 56 5.46 21.69 14.31
CA ARG A 56 5.78 21.53 12.89
C ARG A 56 6.34 20.15 12.62
N VAL A 57 5.58 19.33 11.92
CA VAL A 57 5.95 17.96 11.56
C VAL A 57 6.30 17.88 10.08
N ALA A 58 7.51 17.43 9.76
CA ALA A 58 7.93 17.17 8.38
C ALA A 58 7.21 15.94 7.83
N ILE A 59 6.67 16.06 6.61
CA ILE A 59 5.87 15.02 5.96
C ILE A 59 6.23 14.87 4.49
N GLY A 60 6.00 13.65 3.97
CA GLY A 60 5.88 13.37 2.55
C GLY A 60 4.43 13.19 2.12
N LYS A 61 4.25 12.91 0.85
CA LYS A 61 2.93 12.75 0.24
C LYS A 61 2.77 11.34 -0.29
N ILE A 62 1.60 10.74 -0.09
CA ILE A 62 1.17 9.56 -0.86
C ILE A 62 0.35 10.09 -2.03
N THR A 63 0.78 9.74 -3.25
CA THR A 63 0.10 10.13 -4.49
C THR A 63 -0.58 8.92 -5.12
N PHE A 64 -1.59 9.13 -5.94
CA PHE A 64 -2.28 8.14 -6.76
C PHE A 64 -2.46 8.69 -8.17
N ASP A 65 -2.88 7.86 -9.12
CA ASP A 65 -3.02 8.25 -10.54
C ASP A 65 -1.74 8.85 -11.14
N THR A 66 -0.59 8.30 -10.75
CA THR A 66 0.72 8.71 -11.28
C THR A 66 1.64 7.51 -11.44
N ASP A 67 2.50 7.56 -12.45
CA ASP A 67 3.48 6.53 -12.74
C ASP A 67 4.80 6.78 -12.00
N HIS A 68 5.59 5.71 -11.82
CA HIS A 68 6.97 5.84 -11.37
C HIS A 68 7.80 6.67 -12.36
N ALA A 69 8.68 7.53 -11.84
CA ALA A 69 9.67 8.20 -12.67
C ALA A 69 10.56 7.16 -13.38
N PRO A 70 11.04 7.44 -14.62
CA PRO A 70 11.91 6.54 -15.34
C PRO A 70 13.09 6.05 -14.50
N LEU A 71 13.45 4.76 -14.63
CA LEU A 71 14.54 4.16 -13.83
C LEU A 71 15.89 4.87 -14.02
N THR A 72 16.09 5.52 -15.16
CA THR A 72 17.29 6.31 -15.46
C THR A 72 17.32 7.67 -14.79
N SER A 73 16.23 8.12 -14.16
CA SER A 73 16.16 9.41 -13.48
C SER A 73 16.98 9.40 -12.20
N ASP A 74 17.78 10.45 -12.01
CA ASP A 74 18.38 10.74 -10.72
C ASP A 74 17.36 11.31 -9.71
N VAL A 75 17.79 11.61 -8.50
CA VAL A 75 16.94 12.17 -7.44
C VAL A 75 16.23 13.46 -7.89
N VAL A 76 16.94 14.36 -8.59
CA VAL A 76 16.40 15.67 -9.01
C VAL A 76 15.34 15.49 -10.10
N ALA A 77 15.62 14.66 -11.10
CA ALA A 77 14.69 14.38 -12.19
C ALA A 77 13.44 13.65 -11.69
N ALA A 78 13.60 12.68 -10.77
CA ALA A 78 12.49 11.99 -10.13
C ALA A 78 11.63 12.95 -9.29
N SER A 79 12.24 13.82 -8.49
CA SER A 79 11.49 14.82 -7.72
C SER A 79 10.68 15.76 -8.62
N ARG A 80 11.25 16.22 -9.73
CA ARG A 80 10.53 17.05 -10.71
C ARG A 80 9.37 16.30 -11.37
N HIS A 81 9.51 15.00 -11.64
CA HIS A 81 8.43 14.17 -12.16
C HIS A 81 7.23 14.19 -11.22
N TYR A 82 7.46 14.05 -9.91
CA TYR A 82 6.39 14.02 -8.91
C TYR A 82 5.83 15.40 -8.56
N ASP A 83 6.57 16.47 -8.75
CA ASP A 83 6.08 17.85 -8.56
C ASP A 83 4.94 18.20 -9.55
N ASN A 84 4.96 17.58 -10.74
CA ASN A 84 3.95 17.82 -11.77
C ASN A 84 2.71 16.93 -11.67
N THR A 85 2.65 16.02 -10.70
CA THR A 85 1.53 15.09 -10.52
C THR A 85 0.63 15.57 -9.39
N GLY A 86 -0.56 16.04 -9.69
CA GLY A 86 -1.44 16.75 -8.75
C GLY A 86 -2.20 15.90 -7.73
N SER A 87 -2.12 14.56 -7.76
CA SER A 87 -3.02 13.70 -6.99
C SER A 87 -2.41 13.29 -5.65
N VAL A 88 -2.60 14.11 -4.64
CA VAL A 88 -2.21 13.79 -3.26
C VAL A 88 -3.40 13.18 -2.52
N GLY A 89 -3.22 11.97 -1.96
CA GLY A 89 -4.24 11.27 -1.17
C GLY A 89 -4.02 11.37 0.34
N ALA A 90 -2.75 11.42 0.78
CA ALA A 90 -2.42 11.48 2.20
C ALA A 90 -1.10 12.22 2.46
N TYR A 91 -0.98 12.73 3.67
CA TYR A 91 0.23 13.34 4.23
C TYR A 91 0.78 12.43 5.31
N VAL A 92 2.00 11.95 5.16
CA VAL A 92 2.58 10.96 6.07
C VAL A 92 4.02 11.28 6.45
N ARG A 93 4.39 10.94 7.67
CA ARG A 93 5.77 10.83 8.11
C ARG A 93 6.25 9.39 7.92
N ALA A 94 7.44 9.23 7.39
CA ALA A 94 8.12 7.95 7.23
C ALA A 94 9.19 7.78 8.31
N THR A 95 9.39 6.54 8.77
CA THR A 95 10.48 6.15 9.67
C THR A 95 10.96 4.74 9.35
N ASN A 96 12.18 4.38 9.78
CA ASN A 96 12.63 2.98 9.74
C ASN A 96 11.93 2.18 10.85
N GLY A 97 10.78 1.59 10.55
CA GLY A 97 10.03 0.77 11.49
C GLY A 97 10.68 -0.61 11.75
N LYS A 98 10.09 -1.36 12.68
CA LYS A 98 10.60 -2.70 13.06
C LYS A 98 10.58 -3.70 11.89
N HIS A 99 9.51 -3.69 11.09
CA HIS A 99 9.29 -4.70 10.05
C HIS A 99 9.50 -4.18 8.62
N GLY A 100 9.60 -2.87 8.45
CA GLY A 100 9.74 -2.18 7.17
C GLY A 100 9.77 -0.68 7.36
N PRO A 101 9.85 0.12 6.29
CA PRO A 101 9.52 1.53 6.36
C PRO A 101 8.13 1.66 6.97
N TRP A 102 7.95 2.57 7.91
CA TRP A 102 6.68 2.80 8.58
C TRP A 102 6.18 4.19 8.23
N PHE A 103 4.95 4.26 7.74
CA PHE A 103 4.26 5.50 7.47
C PHE A 103 3.17 5.72 8.52
N SER A 104 3.02 6.97 8.96
CA SER A 104 1.92 7.41 9.80
C SER A 104 1.55 8.85 9.45
N GLY A 105 0.26 9.15 9.41
CA GLY A 105 -0.22 10.47 9.04
C GLY A 105 -1.72 10.54 8.87
N VAL A 106 -2.17 11.39 7.95
CA VAL A 106 -3.58 11.69 7.74
C VAL A 106 -3.93 11.70 6.25
N LEU A 107 -5.17 11.39 5.93
CA LEU A 107 -5.73 11.63 4.61
C LEU A 107 -5.68 13.13 4.29
N LYS A 108 -5.56 13.46 3.01
CA LYS A 108 -5.74 14.84 2.57
C LYS A 108 -7.13 15.32 2.98
N PRO A 109 -7.27 16.49 3.63
CA PRO A 109 -8.57 17.08 3.89
C PRO A 109 -9.39 17.22 2.60
N ASP A 110 -10.68 17.00 2.68
CA ASP A 110 -11.62 17.08 1.55
C ASP A 110 -11.27 16.17 0.35
N LEU A 111 -10.65 15.01 0.64
CA LEU A 111 -10.41 14.01 -0.38
C LEU A 111 -11.74 13.47 -0.90
N ALA A 112 -11.93 13.51 -2.21
CA ALA A 112 -13.15 12.99 -2.84
C ALA A 112 -13.34 11.48 -2.53
N PRO A 113 -14.57 11.01 -2.28
CA PRO A 113 -14.84 9.62 -1.95
C PRO A 113 -14.25 8.63 -2.97
N GLU A 114 -14.30 8.95 -4.26
CA GLU A 114 -13.76 8.13 -5.35
C GLU A 114 -12.23 8.02 -5.26
N ALA A 115 -11.56 9.10 -4.89
CA ALA A 115 -10.11 9.11 -4.68
C ALA A 115 -9.71 8.28 -3.47
N LEU A 116 -10.51 8.29 -2.39
CA LEU A 116 -10.31 7.43 -1.24
C LEU A 116 -10.46 5.95 -1.59
N VAL A 117 -11.46 5.59 -2.41
CA VAL A 117 -11.64 4.22 -2.93
C VAL A 117 -10.42 3.82 -3.75
N ALA A 118 -9.96 4.66 -4.68
CA ALA A 118 -8.77 4.41 -5.49
C ALA A 118 -7.51 4.22 -4.62
N LEU A 119 -7.34 5.07 -3.61
CA LEU A 119 -6.20 4.98 -2.67
C LEU A 119 -6.21 3.69 -1.85
N ARG A 120 -7.39 3.24 -1.39
CA ARG A 120 -7.57 1.99 -0.64
C ARG A 120 -7.39 0.75 -1.50
N ALA A 121 -7.82 0.80 -2.75
CA ALA A 121 -7.77 -0.32 -3.68
C ALA A 121 -6.35 -0.63 -4.17
N ASN A 122 -5.45 0.36 -4.12
CA ASN A 122 -4.10 0.23 -4.64
C ASN A 122 -3.07 0.07 -3.52
N PRO A 123 -2.20 -0.94 -3.59
CA PRO A 123 -1.06 -1.06 -2.69
C PRO A 123 -0.07 0.08 -2.92
N LEU A 124 0.75 0.38 -1.87
CA LEU A 124 1.79 1.38 -2.00
C LEU A 124 3.05 0.83 -2.67
N SER A 125 3.66 1.66 -3.48
CA SER A 125 5.01 1.48 -4.03
C SER A 125 5.85 2.70 -3.72
N GLY A 126 7.08 2.47 -3.24
CA GLY A 126 8.05 3.55 -3.04
C GLY A 126 8.93 3.72 -4.27
N ASP A 127 9.31 4.96 -4.55
CA ASP A 127 10.38 5.27 -5.49
C ASP A 127 11.64 5.61 -4.70
N TRP A 128 12.68 4.77 -4.84
CA TRP A 128 13.96 4.93 -4.17
C TRP A 128 15.03 5.31 -5.19
N ARG A 129 15.80 6.33 -4.88
CA ARG A 129 16.87 6.83 -5.75
C ARG A 129 18.20 6.87 -5.02
N SER A 130 19.28 6.69 -5.78
CA SER A 130 20.63 6.73 -5.23
C SER A 130 20.99 8.15 -4.78
N LEU A 131 21.39 8.28 -3.54
CA LEU A 131 21.91 9.51 -2.94
C LEU A 131 23.10 9.16 -2.03
N ASN A 132 24.29 9.68 -2.36
CA ASN A 132 25.51 9.46 -1.57
C ASN A 132 25.79 7.97 -1.23
N GLY A 133 25.55 7.07 -2.20
CA GLY A 133 25.79 5.65 -2.03
C GLY A 133 24.74 4.89 -1.22
N ASN A 134 23.60 5.50 -0.94
CA ASN A 134 22.42 4.86 -0.37
C ASN A 134 21.20 5.08 -1.28
N LEU A 135 20.22 4.18 -1.22
CA LEU A 135 18.92 4.41 -1.84
C LEU A 135 18.02 5.11 -0.81
N GLU A 136 17.54 6.29 -1.17
CA GLU A 136 16.63 7.09 -0.35
C GLU A 136 15.26 7.19 -1.01
N LEU A 137 14.21 7.13 -0.22
CA LEU A 137 12.83 7.30 -0.70
C LEU A 137 12.62 8.73 -1.17
N VAL A 138 12.10 8.90 -2.38
CA VAL A 138 11.76 10.22 -2.96
C VAL A 138 10.26 10.40 -3.15
N ALA A 139 9.51 9.30 -3.36
CA ALA A 139 8.07 9.35 -3.50
C ALA A 139 7.40 8.06 -3.01
N ALA A 140 6.12 8.15 -2.66
CA ALA A 140 5.25 7.02 -2.33
C ALA A 140 3.97 7.12 -3.17
N LEU A 141 3.66 6.05 -3.89
CA LEU A 141 2.59 6.00 -4.87
C LEU A 141 1.64 4.84 -4.56
N ALA A 142 0.34 5.09 -4.67
CA ALA A 142 -0.66 4.03 -4.71
C ALA A 142 -0.78 3.53 -6.17
N VAL A 143 -0.37 2.29 -6.42
CA VAL A 143 -0.27 1.72 -7.78
C VAL A 143 -0.88 0.32 -7.82
N PRO A 144 -1.41 -0.12 -8.98
CA PRO A 144 -1.98 -1.47 -9.10
C PRO A 144 -0.96 -2.59 -8.89
N VAL A 145 0.32 -2.35 -9.23
CA VAL A 145 1.39 -3.34 -9.17
C VAL A 145 2.60 -2.77 -8.44
N PRO A 146 2.73 -2.98 -7.12
CA PRO A 146 3.84 -2.45 -6.33
C PRO A 146 5.13 -3.23 -6.59
N GLY A 147 6.27 -2.55 -6.45
CA GLY A 147 7.58 -3.19 -6.52
C GLY A 147 7.82 -4.20 -5.39
N PHE A 148 7.37 -3.88 -4.17
CA PHE A 148 7.46 -4.74 -2.99
C PHE A 148 6.05 -5.17 -2.55
N PRO A 149 5.52 -6.31 -3.06
CA PRO A 149 4.18 -6.75 -2.69
C PRO A 149 4.16 -7.20 -1.23
N ILE A 150 3.18 -6.74 -0.48
CA ILE A 150 2.86 -7.25 0.86
C ILE A 150 1.69 -8.20 0.71
N PRO A 151 1.85 -9.51 1.01
CA PRO A 151 0.76 -10.46 0.95
C PRO A 151 -0.37 -10.04 1.90
N GLN A 152 -1.55 -9.83 1.37
CA GLN A 152 -2.74 -9.50 2.16
C GLN A 152 -3.44 -10.80 2.54
N LEU A 153 -3.21 -11.28 3.76
CA LEU A 153 -3.84 -12.51 4.27
C LEU A 153 -5.30 -12.33 4.72
N ALA A 154 -5.78 -11.09 4.78
CA ALA A 154 -7.11 -10.77 5.29
C ALA A 154 -7.86 -9.79 4.36
N LEU A 155 -8.15 -10.22 3.13
CA LEU A 155 -9.05 -9.47 2.24
C LEU A 155 -10.47 -9.34 2.82
N SER A 156 -10.87 -10.24 3.71
CA SER A 156 -12.21 -10.30 4.26
C SER A 156 -12.57 -9.20 5.27
N ALA A 157 -11.58 -8.62 5.95
CA ALA A 157 -11.84 -7.56 6.93
C ALA A 157 -11.84 -6.14 6.31
N ALA A 158 -11.28 -5.98 5.10
CA ALA A 158 -11.16 -4.67 4.44
C ALA A 158 -12.39 -4.29 3.61
N LEU A 159 -13.36 -5.18 3.47
CA LEU A 159 -14.55 -4.97 2.64
C LEU A 159 -15.75 -4.40 3.41
N GLU A 160 -15.65 -4.23 4.71
CA GLU A 160 -16.68 -3.55 5.49
C GLU A 160 -16.71 -2.05 5.16
N GLY A 161 -17.48 -1.69 4.14
CA GLY A 161 -17.89 -0.33 3.88
C GLY A 161 -17.50 0.32 2.55
N GLY A 162 -16.86 -0.39 1.60
CA GLY A 162 -16.35 0.29 0.41
C GLY A 162 -16.84 -0.16 -0.96
N VAL A 163 -17.11 -1.43 -1.18
CA VAL A 163 -17.50 -1.94 -2.50
C VAL A 163 -18.68 -2.90 -2.36
N GLN A 164 -19.88 -2.39 -2.58
CA GLN A 164 -21.12 -3.18 -2.43
C GLN A 164 -21.41 -4.16 -3.57
N SER A 165 -20.57 -4.20 -4.60
CA SER A 165 -20.83 -5.00 -5.82
C SER A 165 -19.64 -5.83 -6.30
N LEU A 166 -18.72 -6.22 -5.40
CA LEU A 166 -17.61 -7.07 -5.79
C LEU A 166 -18.06 -8.52 -5.92
N ILE A 167 -18.07 -9.06 -7.14
CA ILE A 167 -18.27 -10.47 -7.42
C ILE A 167 -16.91 -11.17 -7.38
N LEU A 168 -16.72 -12.06 -6.42
CA LEU A 168 -15.49 -12.85 -6.31
C LEU A 168 -15.59 -14.12 -7.17
N PRO A 169 -14.60 -14.45 -8.00
CA PRO A 169 -14.57 -15.69 -8.77
C PRO A 169 -14.70 -16.92 -7.85
N GLY A 170 -15.60 -17.84 -8.20
CA GLY A 170 -15.85 -19.06 -7.44
C GLY A 170 -16.80 -18.91 -6.24
N TYR A 171 -17.34 -17.73 -6.02
CA TYR A 171 -18.38 -17.49 -5.04
C TYR A 171 -19.76 -17.72 -5.69
N CYS A 172 -20.46 -18.75 -5.26
CA CYS A 172 -21.86 -18.94 -5.63
C CYS A 172 -22.73 -18.27 -4.58
N ASP A 173 -23.58 -17.37 -5.03
CA ASP A 173 -24.63 -16.74 -4.22
C ASP A 173 -25.68 -17.82 -3.85
N CYS A 174 -25.40 -18.55 -2.80
CA CYS A 174 -26.30 -19.56 -2.25
C CYS A 174 -26.71 -19.12 -0.86
N GLU A 175 -27.78 -18.32 -0.81
CA GLU A 175 -28.63 -17.99 0.36
C GLU A 175 -27.96 -17.37 1.61
N GLU A 176 -28.28 -16.13 1.82
CA GLU A 176 -28.40 -15.32 3.06
C GLU A 176 -27.68 -15.80 4.34
N GLU A 177 -26.35 -15.93 4.33
CA GLU A 177 -25.57 -15.93 5.57
C GLU A 177 -24.31 -15.05 5.41
N PRO A 178 -23.86 -14.37 6.46
CA PRO A 178 -22.69 -13.48 6.36
C PRO A 178 -21.44 -14.23 5.90
N VAL A 179 -20.86 -13.72 4.87
CA VAL A 179 -19.88 -14.30 3.94
C VAL A 179 -18.66 -14.92 4.62
N VAL A 180 -18.23 -14.41 5.76
CA VAL A 180 -16.96 -14.77 6.38
C VAL A 180 -17.04 -16.02 7.26
N ALA A 181 -18.18 -16.29 7.87
CA ALA A 181 -18.37 -17.46 8.74
C ALA A 181 -18.92 -18.69 7.98
N ALA A 182 -19.59 -18.47 6.84
CA ALA A 182 -20.28 -19.51 6.08
C ALA A 182 -19.37 -20.31 5.14
N ALA A 183 -18.33 -19.69 4.56
CA ALA A 183 -17.49 -20.35 3.57
C ALA A 183 -16.77 -21.59 4.14
N SER A 184 -16.28 -21.55 5.38
CA SER A 184 -15.61 -22.70 5.99
C SER A 184 -16.58 -23.79 6.45
N LYS A 185 -17.78 -23.42 6.92
CA LYS A 185 -18.79 -24.38 7.41
C LYS A 185 -19.56 -25.05 6.29
N SER A 186 -19.89 -24.34 5.20
CA SER A 186 -20.61 -24.91 4.06
C SER A 186 -19.74 -25.86 3.25
N TYR A 187 -18.46 -25.59 3.11
CA TYR A 187 -17.51 -26.49 2.44
C TYR A 187 -17.35 -27.83 3.17
N LEU A 188 -17.24 -27.79 4.49
CA LEU A 188 -17.16 -28.99 5.32
C LEU A 188 -18.47 -29.79 5.35
N ARG A 189 -19.63 -29.12 5.27
CA ARG A 189 -20.94 -29.77 5.23
C ARG A 189 -21.18 -30.51 3.90
N LYS A 190 -20.82 -29.89 2.75
CA LYS A 190 -20.87 -30.55 1.44
C LYS A 190 -19.94 -31.78 1.34
N LYS A 191 -18.73 -31.70 1.96
CA LYS A 191 -17.79 -32.83 1.96
C LYS A 191 -18.31 -34.02 2.79
N LYS A 192 -19.00 -33.77 3.92
CA LYS A 192 -19.66 -34.83 4.72
C LYS A 192 -20.84 -35.51 3.98
N THR A 193 -21.64 -34.75 3.23
CA THR A 193 -22.78 -35.29 2.48
C THR A 193 -22.32 -36.10 1.26
N LEU A 194 -21.22 -35.72 0.60
CA LEU A 194 -20.63 -36.47 -0.48
C LEU A 194 -19.96 -37.79 -0.03
N MET A 195 -19.30 -37.78 1.13
CA MET A 195 -18.72 -39.05 1.67
C MET A 195 -19.74 -40.02 2.24
N GLY A 196 -20.97 -39.58 2.57
CA GLY A 196 -22.06 -40.46 3.03
C GLY A 196 -22.82 -41.17 1.93
N ARG A 197 -22.57 -40.86 0.63
CA ARG A 197 -23.23 -41.49 -0.50
C ARG A 197 -22.43 -42.64 -1.16
N PHE A 198 -21.25 -42.96 -0.65
CA PHE A 198 -20.40 -44.07 -1.13
C PHE A 198 -20.17 -45.13 -0.05
N LYS A 199 -21.23 -45.51 0.63
CA LYS A 199 -21.25 -46.74 1.43
C LYS A 199 -22.46 -47.55 1.02
#